data_dd225818d0df58ea2048801fe723f7cb
#
_entry.id   dd225818d0df58ea2048801fe723f7cb
#
_cell.length_a   1.000
_cell.length_b   1.000
_cell.length_c   1.000
_cell.angle_alpha   90.00
_cell.angle_beta   90.00
_cell.angle_gamma   90.00
#
_symmetry.space_group_name_H-M   'P 1'
#
loop_
_entity.id
_entity.type
_entity.pdbx_description
1 polymer ?
#
loop_
_entity_poly.entity_id
_entity_poly.type
_entity_poly.pdbx_seq_one_letter_code
_entity_poly.pdbx_strand_id
1 'polypeptide(L)'
;MKFSQRHIGISSSDEKYMLDFLGIDKIETLISQTIPDDIRMNKALNLENEMSESQFLDHIYKQSEKNKHFKNYIGLGYNESVLPPVIQRNILENPGWYTAYTPYQAEIAQGRLEALLNYQTVICDLTGMEMANASLLDEGTAAAEAVTMIFANRNREKVKNNCTNFIVSKDTFQQTIDVIET
;
A
#
# COMPACT_ATOMS: atom_id res chain seq x y z
N MET A 1 -20.42 -24.03 -6.12
CA MET A 1 -20.55 -22.75 -6.82
C MET A 1 -19.17 -22.21 -7.04
N LYS A 2 -18.82 -21.84 -8.25
CA LYS A 2 -17.50 -21.26 -8.56
C LYS A 2 -17.40 -19.83 -8.00
N PHE A 3 -16.22 -19.41 -7.59
CA PHE A 3 -15.99 -18.06 -7.06
C PHE A 3 -16.37 -16.98 -8.08
N SER A 4 -16.02 -17.19 -9.34
CA SER A 4 -16.39 -16.31 -10.45
C SER A 4 -17.90 -16.03 -10.55
N GLN A 5 -18.74 -17.01 -10.28
CA GLN A 5 -20.21 -16.85 -10.33
C GLN A 5 -20.78 -15.93 -9.24
N ARG A 6 -20.00 -15.63 -8.21
CA ARG A 6 -20.40 -14.72 -7.11
C ARG A 6 -19.78 -13.34 -7.21
N HIS A 7 -18.67 -13.21 -7.93
CA HIS A 7 -17.84 -12.01 -7.93
C HIS A 7 -17.72 -11.33 -9.31
N ILE A 8 -18.03 -12.05 -10.40
CA ILE A 8 -18.16 -11.41 -11.72
C ILE A 8 -19.55 -10.89 -11.86
N GLY A 9 -19.69 -9.58 -12.03
CA GLY A 9 -20.96 -8.87 -11.86
C GLY A 9 -21.99 -9.06 -12.96
N ILE A 10 -21.60 -9.45 -14.18
CA ILE A 10 -22.53 -9.58 -15.32
C ILE A 10 -22.87 -11.04 -15.60
N SER A 11 -24.17 -11.29 -15.89
CA SER A 11 -24.64 -12.58 -16.41
C SER A 11 -24.53 -12.61 -17.94
N SER A 12 -24.66 -13.80 -18.54
CA SER A 12 -24.70 -13.93 -20.01
C SER A 12 -25.86 -13.18 -20.64
N SER A 13 -26.98 -13.00 -19.93
CA SER A 13 -28.10 -12.19 -20.40
C SER A 13 -27.78 -10.69 -20.38
N ASP A 14 -27.08 -10.23 -19.35
CA ASP A 14 -26.64 -8.84 -19.26
C ASP A 14 -25.61 -8.51 -20.35
N GLU A 15 -24.64 -9.42 -20.53
CA GLU A 15 -23.64 -9.29 -21.60
C GLU A 15 -24.33 -9.17 -22.97
N LYS A 16 -25.26 -10.05 -23.26
CA LYS A 16 -26.02 -10.00 -24.51
C LYS A 16 -26.77 -8.69 -24.66
N TYR A 17 -27.48 -8.24 -23.64
CA TYR A 17 -28.19 -6.97 -23.66
C TYR A 17 -27.27 -5.78 -23.94
N MET A 18 -26.10 -5.75 -23.29
CA MET A 18 -25.09 -4.69 -23.51
C MET A 18 -24.53 -4.70 -24.93
N LEU A 19 -24.23 -5.88 -25.48
CA LEU A 19 -23.74 -6.02 -26.85
C LEU A 19 -24.78 -5.62 -27.88
N ASP A 20 -26.05 -6.05 -27.69
CA ASP A 20 -27.17 -5.65 -28.54
C ASP A 20 -27.37 -4.13 -28.51
N PHE A 21 -27.28 -3.50 -27.34
CA PHE A 21 -27.35 -2.04 -27.20
C PHE A 21 -26.24 -1.30 -27.96
N LEU A 22 -25.02 -1.86 -27.96
CA LEU A 22 -23.86 -1.30 -28.67
C LEU A 22 -23.88 -1.63 -30.17
N GLY A 23 -24.80 -2.47 -30.65
CA GLY A 23 -24.83 -2.94 -32.02
C GLY A 23 -23.65 -3.86 -32.39
N ILE A 24 -23.14 -4.61 -31.44
CA ILE A 24 -21.97 -5.49 -31.55
C ILE A 24 -22.41 -6.93 -31.29
N ASP A 25 -21.88 -7.87 -32.06
CA ASP A 25 -22.29 -9.29 -31.99
C ASP A 25 -21.60 -10.08 -30.85
N LYS A 26 -20.40 -9.66 -30.45
CA LYS A 26 -19.61 -10.36 -29.43
C LYS A 26 -18.57 -9.45 -28.79
N ILE A 27 -18.16 -9.84 -27.59
CA ILE A 27 -17.16 -9.08 -26.80
C ILE A 27 -15.82 -8.93 -27.52
N GLU A 28 -15.42 -9.93 -28.33
CA GLU A 28 -14.18 -9.87 -29.09
C GLU A 28 -14.17 -8.73 -30.13
N THR A 29 -15.31 -8.42 -30.70
CA THR A 29 -15.48 -7.28 -31.61
C THR A 29 -15.25 -5.97 -30.86
N LEU A 30 -15.84 -5.84 -29.66
CA LEU A 30 -15.64 -4.67 -28.81
C LEU A 30 -14.17 -4.49 -28.44
N ILE A 31 -13.49 -5.57 -28.02
CA ILE A 31 -12.07 -5.55 -27.68
C ILE A 31 -11.22 -5.10 -28.87
N SER A 32 -11.48 -5.66 -30.06
CA SER A 32 -10.75 -5.31 -31.28
C SER A 32 -10.95 -3.87 -31.74
N GLN A 33 -12.11 -3.28 -31.44
CA GLN A 33 -12.39 -1.88 -31.73
C GLN A 33 -11.77 -0.91 -30.71
N THR A 34 -11.50 -1.40 -29.50
CA THR A 34 -11.06 -0.57 -28.37
C THR A 34 -9.54 -0.62 -28.16
N ILE A 35 -8.92 -1.79 -28.36
CA ILE A 35 -7.51 -2.03 -28.09
C ILE A 35 -6.76 -2.10 -29.42
N PRO A 36 -5.77 -1.21 -29.67
CA PRO A 36 -4.89 -1.27 -30.84
C PRO A 36 -4.15 -2.61 -30.94
N ASP A 37 -3.99 -3.11 -32.17
CA ASP A 37 -3.39 -4.43 -32.42
C ASP A 37 -1.93 -4.55 -31.94
N ASP A 38 -1.19 -3.45 -31.96
CA ASP A 38 0.22 -3.40 -31.54
C ASP A 38 0.45 -3.58 -30.04
N ILE A 39 -0.57 -3.29 -29.22
CA ILE A 39 -0.53 -3.49 -27.76
C ILE A 39 -1.38 -4.67 -27.30
N ARG A 40 -2.13 -5.28 -28.20
CA ARG A 40 -3.02 -6.40 -27.87
C ARG A 40 -2.22 -7.68 -27.61
N MET A 41 -2.40 -8.24 -26.43
CA MET A 41 -1.84 -9.54 -26.08
C MET A 41 -2.68 -10.66 -26.72
N ASN A 42 -2.08 -11.39 -27.69
CA ASN A 42 -2.74 -12.47 -28.43
C ASN A 42 -2.61 -13.86 -27.78
N LYS A 43 -2.09 -13.93 -26.55
CA LYS A 43 -1.95 -15.17 -25.79
C LYS A 43 -2.77 -15.11 -24.53
N ALA A 44 -3.46 -16.21 -24.23
CA ALA A 44 -4.05 -16.37 -22.91
C ALA A 44 -2.96 -16.35 -21.84
N LEU A 45 -3.28 -15.78 -20.68
CA LEU A 45 -2.40 -15.83 -19.51
C LEU A 45 -2.20 -17.31 -19.11
N ASN A 46 -0.96 -17.68 -18.81
CA ASN A 46 -0.64 -19.01 -18.28
C ASN A 46 -0.95 -19.04 -16.77
N LEU A 47 -2.23 -19.18 -16.46
CA LEU A 47 -2.73 -19.25 -15.09
C LEU A 47 -3.13 -20.70 -14.76
N GLU A 48 -3.00 -21.04 -13.51
CA GLU A 48 -3.56 -22.30 -12.99
C GLU A 48 -5.11 -22.28 -13.06
N ASN A 49 -5.69 -23.47 -12.99
CA ASN A 49 -7.16 -23.56 -12.95
C ASN A 49 -7.72 -22.92 -11.69
N GLU A 50 -8.94 -22.41 -11.80
CA GLU A 50 -9.66 -21.83 -10.68
C GLU A 50 -9.80 -22.82 -9.52
N MET A 51 -9.65 -22.34 -8.29
CA MET A 51 -9.86 -23.12 -7.07
C MET A 51 -11.19 -22.71 -6.41
N SER A 52 -11.80 -23.67 -5.71
CA SER A 52 -12.84 -23.31 -4.74
C SER A 52 -12.21 -22.63 -3.51
N GLU A 53 -13.03 -21.93 -2.72
CA GLU A 53 -12.52 -21.25 -1.51
C GLU A 53 -11.81 -22.23 -0.56
N SER A 54 -12.35 -23.42 -0.34
CA SER A 54 -11.71 -24.41 0.53
C SER A 54 -10.38 -24.90 -0.05
N GLN A 55 -10.30 -25.16 -1.36
CA GLN A 55 -9.05 -25.54 -2.02
C GLN A 55 -8.00 -24.43 -1.92
N PHE A 56 -8.42 -23.17 -2.07
CA PHE A 56 -7.52 -22.02 -1.92
C PHE A 56 -7.01 -21.90 -0.49
N LEU A 57 -7.87 -22.02 0.52
CA LEU A 57 -7.45 -21.98 1.92
C LEU A 57 -6.48 -23.12 2.26
N ASP A 58 -6.75 -24.35 1.79
CA ASP A 58 -5.84 -25.48 1.95
C ASP A 58 -4.50 -25.23 1.26
N HIS A 59 -4.53 -24.63 0.06
CA HIS A 59 -3.31 -24.27 -0.67
C HIS A 59 -2.48 -23.24 0.11
N ILE A 60 -3.10 -22.16 0.58
CA ILE A 60 -2.42 -21.11 1.36
C ILE A 60 -1.89 -21.67 2.67
N TYR A 61 -2.65 -22.53 3.35
CA TYR A 61 -2.19 -23.19 4.56
C TYR A 61 -0.91 -24.02 4.30
N LYS A 62 -0.90 -24.85 3.25
CA LYS A 62 0.29 -25.61 2.85
C LYS A 62 1.47 -24.73 2.45
N GLN A 63 1.22 -23.56 1.86
CA GLN A 63 2.29 -22.59 1.58
C GLN A 63 2.82 -21.98 2.88
N SER A 64 1.96 -21.66 3.83
CA SER A 64 2.37 -21.09 5.11
C SER A 64 3.28 -22.05 5.91
N GLU A 65 3.04 -23.37 5.83
CA GLU A 65 3.87 -24.39 6.49
C GLU A 65 5.31 -24.46 5.97
N LYS A 66 5.57 -23.91 4.77
CA LYS A 66 6.94 -23.81 4.23
C LYS A 66 7.76 -22.70 4.89
N ASN A 67 7.12 -21.75 5.54
CA ASN A 67 7.79 -20.69 6.30
C ASN A 67 8.34 -21.28 7.60
N LYS A 68 9.58 -20.95 7.88
CA LYS A 68 10.25 -21.37 9.12
C LYS A 68 10.46 -20.17 10.02
N HIS A 69 10.10 -20.30 11.28
CA HIS A 69 10.37 -19.28 12.27
C HIS A 69 11.82 -19.41 12.76
N PHE A 70 12.62 -18.40 12.45
CA PHE A 70 14.00 -18.28 12.92
C PHE A 70 14.11 -17.09 13.86
N LYS A 71 15.02 -17.19 14.82
CA LYS A 71 15.44 -16.01 15.59
C LYS A 71 16.20 -15.07 14.65
N ASN A 72 15.76 -13.83 14.56
CA ASN A 72 16.35 -12.83 13.70
C ASN A 72 17.41 -12.04 14.46
N TYR A 73 18.63 -11.97 13.90
CA TYR A 73 19.78 -11.22 14.43
C TYR A 73 20.34 -10.24 13.40
N ILE A 74 19.56 -9.89 12.37
CA ILE A 74 20.02 -8.97 11.32
C ILE A 74 20.33 -7.58 11.90
N GLY A 75 19.53 -7.10 12.85
CA GLY A 75 19.66 -5.75 13.39
C GLY A 75 19.26 -4.70 12.35
N LEU A 76 20.04 -3.62 12.21
CA LEU A 76 19.83 -2.53 11.24
C LEU A 76 18.45 -1.82 11.38
N GLY A 77 17.91 -1.77 12.60
CA GLY A 77 16.58 -1.20 12.85
C GLY A 77 15.41 -2.18 12.73
N TYR A 78 15.65 -3.41 12.30
CA TYR A 78 14.62 -4.45 12.24
C TYR A 78 14.54 -5.18 13.57
N ASN A 79 13.47 -4.89 14.32
CA ASN A 79 13.19 -5.51 15.61
C ASN A 79 11.81 -6.17 15.59
N GLU A 80 11.69 -7.29 16.28
CA GLU A 80 10.38 -7.88 16.53
C GLU A 80 9.56 -6.97 17.45
N SER A 81 8.28 -6.89 17.20
CA SER A 81 7.32 -6.19 18.05
C SER A 81 6.27 -7.16 18.59
N VAL A 82 5.84 -6.93 19.81
CA VAL A 82 4.77 -7.71 20.44
C VAL A 82 3.46 -6.96 20.26
N LEU A 83 2.56 -7.51 19.45
CA LEU A 83 1.22 -6.95 19.27
C LEU A 83 0.29 -7.49 20.37
N PRO A 84 -0.25 -6.64 21.27
CA PRO A 84 -1.24 -7.08 22.25
C PRO A 84 -2.49 -7.64 21.54
N PRO A 85 -3.02 -8.81 21.96
CA PRO A 85 -4.19 -9.43 21.32
C PRO A 85 -5.44 -8.54 21.30
N VAL A 86 -5.60 -7.67 22.30
CA VAL A 86 -6.73 -6.73 22.34
C VAL A 86 -6.64 -5.69 21.21
N ILE A 87 -5.44 -5.23 20.88
CA ILE A 87 -5.21 -4.29 19.75
C ILE A 87 -5.44 -5.02 18.44
N GLN A 88 -4.92 -6.22 18.28
CA GLN A 88 -5.16 -7.04 17.10
C GLN A 88 -6.66 -7.17 16.82
N ARG A 89 -7.42 -7.66 17.82
CA ARG A 89 -8.86 -7.89 17.66
C ARG A 89 -9.67 -6.61 17.43
N ASN A 90 -9.41 -5.58 18.23
CA ASN A 90 -10.28 -4.40 18.28
C ASN A 90 -9.90 -3.32 17.26
N ILE A 91 -8.70 -3.32 16.75
CA ILE A 91 -8.19 -2.34 15.78
C ILE A 91 -7.90 -3.01 14.44
N LEU A 92 -6.96 -3.96 14.39
CA LEU A 92 -6.49 -4.51 13.11
C LEU A 92 -7.54 -5.40 12.43
N GLU A 93 -8.39 -6.09 13.17
CA GLU A 93 -9.46 -6.94 12.64
C GLU A 93 -10.80 -6.21 12.50
N ASN A 94 -10.91 -4.98 12.99
CA ASN A 94 -12.15 -4.22 12.97
C ASN A 94 -12.30 -3.47 11.64
N PRO A 95 -13.31 -3.79 10.81
CA PRO A 95 -13.51 -3.14 9.50
C PRO A 95 -13.81 -1.64 9.60
N GLY A 96 -14.23 -1.13 10.77
CA GLY A 96 -14.38 0.31 11.00
C GLY A 96 -13.05 1.07 11.05
N TRP A 97 -11.94 0.38 11.33
CA TRP A 97 -10.62 0.98 11.45
C TRP A 97 -9.73 0.72 10.23
N TYR A 98 -9.84 -0.44 9.60
CA TYR A 98 -9.01 -0.71 8.44
C TYR A 98 -9.71 -0.33 7.13
N THR A 99 -8.91 0.09 6.18
CA THR A 99 -9.28 0.26 4.78
C THR A 99 -8.08 -0.04 3.91
N ALA A 100 -8.31 -0.57 2.73
CA ALA A 100 -7.25 -0.82 1.74
C ALA A 100 -6.74 0.47 1.07
N TYR A 101 -7.40 1.60 1.32
CA TYR A 101 -7.09 2.87 0.67
C TYR A 101 -6.11 3.71 1.51
N THR A 102 -5.15 4.35 0.84
CA THR A 102 -4.28 5.34 1.48
C THR A 102 -5.12 6.55 1.91
N PRO A 103 -4.91 7.13 3.12
CA PRO A 103 -5.81 8.13 3.70
C PRO A 103 -5.65 9.53 3.10
N TYR A 104 -5.65 9.65 1.77
CA TYR A 104 -5.67 10.94 1.08
C TYR A 104 -7.06 11.59 1.10
N GLN A 105 -8.11 10.77 1.19
CA GLN A 105 -9.50 11.22 1.24
C GLN A 105 -10.10 10.87 2.59
N ALA A 106 -10.53 11.89 3.32
CA ALA A 106 -11.10 11.75 4.65
C ALA A 106 -12.36 10.87 4.64
N GLU A 107 -13.18 10.98 3.60
CA GLU A 107 -14.46 10.28 3.46
C GLU A 107 -14.30 8.76 3.43
N ILE A 108 -13.22 8.27 2.83
CA ILE A 108 -12.93 6.83 2.70
C ILE A 108 -12.17 6.30 3.92
N ALA A 109 -11.40 7.15 4.58
CA ALA A 109 -10.45 6.75 5.61
C ALA A 109 -10.84 7.20 7.04
N GLN A 110 -12.11 7.48 7.32
CA GLN A 110 -12.56 8.11 8.57
C GLN A 110 -12.09 7.39 9.85
N GLY A 111 -12.24 6.06 9.93
CA GLY A 111 -11.77 5.31 11.09
C GLY A 111 -10.25 5.37 11.27
N ARG A 112 -9.50 5.35 10.18
CA ARG A 112 -8.04 5.48 10.19
C ARG A 112 -7.58 6.88 10.58
N LEU A 113 -8.34 7.94 10.26
CA LEU A 113 -7.98 9.32 10.63
C LEU A 113 -7.86 9.50 12.14
N GLU A 114 -8.73 8.90 12.94
CA GLU A 114 -8.61 8.93 14.40
C GLU A 114 -7.31 8.28 14.86
N ALA A 115 -6.95 7.13 14.29
CA ALA A 115 -5.68 6.46 14.59
C ALA A 115 -4.47 7.33 14.23
N LEU A 116 -4.50 8.02 13.08
CA LEU A 116 -3.44 8.92 12.64
C LEU A 116 -3.29 10.13 13.57
N LEU A 117 -4.39 10.73 14.01
CA LEU A 117 -4.38 11.83 14.98
C LEU A 117 -3.79 11.39 16.33
N ASN A 118 -4.19 10.23 16.82
CA ASN A 118 -3.62 9.64 18.03
C ASN A 118 -2.11 9.40 17.88
N TYR A 119 -1.67 8.87 16.75
CA TYR A 119 -0.26 8.68 16.47
C TYR A 119 0.53 10.00 16.49
N GLN A 120 0.04 11.04 15.81
CA GLN A 120 0.68 12.36 15.81
C GLN A 120 0.82 12.93 17.22
N THR A 121 -0.23 12.82 18.03
CA THR A 121 -0.21 13.28 19.42
C THR A 121 0.83 12.51 20.24
N VAL A 122 0.85 11.20 20.15
CA VAL A 122 1.81 10.36 20.87
C VAL A 122 3.26 10.69 20.48
N ILE A 123 3.53 10.89 19.20
CA ILE A 123 4.88 11.24 18.75
C ILE A 123 5.29 12.62 19.29
N CYS A 124 4.41 13.62 19.27
CA CYS A 124 4.69 14.93 19.89
C CYS A 124 5.00 14.80 21.39
N ASP A 125 4.20 14.02 22.11
CA ASP A 125 4.39 13.83 23.56
C ASP A 125 5.69 13.09 23.89
N LEU A 126 6.07 12.09 23.09
CA LEU A 126 7.31 11.31 23.30
C LEU A 126 8.58 12.07 22.92
N THR A 127 8.51 12.93 21.91
CA THR A 127 9.70 13.61 21.37
C THR A 127 9.86 15.05 21.85
N GLY A 128 8.79 15.66 22.39
CA GLY A 128 8.75 17.07 22.72
C GLY A 128 8.70 18.00 21.49
N MET A 129 8.43 17.47 20.30
CA MET A 129 8.24 18.26 19.09
C MET A 129 6.87 18.89 19.08
N GLU A 130 6.76 20.11 18.53
CA GLU A 130 5.48 20.84 18.48
C GLU A 130 4.48 20.25 17.50
N MET A 131 4.98 19.55 16.48
CA MET A 131 4.16 18.97 15.42
C MET A 131 4.77 17.67 14.90
N ALA A 132 3.92 16.71 14.58
CA ALA A 132 4.27 15.50 13.87
C ALA A 132 3.29 15.29 12.71
N ASN A 133 3.77 14.68 11.64
CA ASN A 133 2.92 14.14 10.57
C ASN A 133 2.68 12.64 10.79
N ALA A 134 1.94 12.03 9.88
CA ALA A 134 1.68 10.59 9.88
C ALA A 134 1.49 10.09 8.45
N SER A 135 1.52 8.76 8.30
CA SER A 135 1.17 8.08 7.03
C SER A 135 2.14 8.33 5.87
N LEU A 136 3.42 8.45 6.15
CA LEU A 136 4.46 8.32 5.14
C LEU A 136 4.76 6.84 4.88
N LEU A 137 5.43 6.55 3.75
CA LEU A 137 5.68 5.17 3.32
C LEU A 137 6.50 4.39 4.36
N ASP A 138 7.64 4.96 4.75
CA ASP A 138 8.56 4.40 5.74
C ASP A 138 9.45 5.49 6.37
N GLU A 139 10.34 5.10 7.27
CA GLU A 139 11.25 6.00 7.98
C GLU A 139 12.28 6.66 7.05
N GLY A 140 12.81 5.90 6.08
CA GLY A 140 13.77 6.42 5.10
C GLY A 140 13.14 7.49 4.21
N THR A 141 11.95 7.21 3.68
CA THR A 141 11.18 8.17 2.87
C THR A 141 10.77 9.39 3.69
N ALA A 142 10.37 9.20 4.96
CA ALA A 142 10.05 10.32 5.84
C ALA A 142 11.25 11.27 6.04
N ALA A 143 12.44 10.72 6.22
CA ALA A 143 13.68 11.50 6.33
C ALA A 143 14.01 12.23 5.03
N ALA A 144 13.91 11.57 3.87
CA ALA A 144 14.15 12.17 2.56
C ALA A 144 13.15 13.29 2.23
N GLU A 145 11.86 13.09 2.54
CA GLU A 145 10.85 14.14 2.39
C GLU A 145 11.10 15.33 3.31
N ALA A 146 11.57 15.10 4.54
CA ALA A 146 11.98 16.18 5.44
C ALA A 146 13.14 16.99 4.86
N VAL A 147 14.15 16.34 4.27
CA VAL A 147 15.26 17.02 3.57
C VAL A 147 14.73 17.89 2.44
N THR A 148 13.86 17.33 1.59
CA THR A 148 13.24 18.05 0.46
C THR A 148 12.44 19.26 0.94
N MET A 149 11.62 19.07 1.97
CA MET A 149 10.80 20.14 2.55
C MET A 149 11.66 21.27 3.12
N ILE A 150 12.69 20.94 3.88
CA ILE A 150 13.61 21.94 4.48
C ILE A 150 14.37 22.67 3.38
N PHE A 151 14.82 21.97 2.35
CA PHE A 151 15.50 22.57 1.21
C PHE A 151 14.61 23.56 0.46
N ALA A 152 13.37 23.18 0.17
CA ALA A 152 12.41 24.03 -0.53
C ALA A 152 12.04 25.30 0.27
N ASN A 153 12.00 25.19 1.61
CA ASN A 153 11.62 26.28 2.50
C ASN A 153 12.80 27.05 3.11
N ARG A 154 13.97 27.02 2.47
CA ARG A 154 15.13 27.80 2.93
C ARG A 154 14.80 29.29 2.96
N ASN A 155 15.20 29.97 4.03
CA ASN A 155 15.07 31.42 4.12
C ASN A 155 15.97 32.14 3.11
N ARG A 156 15.73 33.46 2.90
CA ARG A 156 16.47 34.28 1.93
C ARG A 156 17.99 34.26 2.15
N GLU A 157 18.43 34.21 3.39
CA GLU A 157 19.86 34.17 3.73
C GLU A 157 20.50 32.86 3.31
N LYS A 158 19.88 31.71 3.62
CA LYS A 158 20.34 30.38 3.21
C LYS A 158 20.39 30.24 1.68
N VAL A 159 19.40 30.79 0.99
CA VAL A 159 19.39 30.80 -0.48
C VAL A 159 20.52 31.65 -1.03
N LYS A 160 20.71 32.87 -0.49
CA LYS A 160 21.80 33.78 -0.91
C LYS A 160 23.20 33.16 -0.69
N ASN A 161 23.36 32.44 0.41
CA ASN A 161 24.62 31.78 0.76
C ASN A 161 24.79 30.40 0.12
N ASN A 162 23.86 30.00 -0.77
CA ASN A 162 23.87 28.70 -1.44
C ASN A 162 24.02 27.52 -0.48
N CYS A 163 23.30 27.54 0.65
CA CYS A 163 23.31 26.46 1.63
C CYS A 163 22.59 25.25 1.07
N THR A 164 23.33 24.24 0.66
CA THR A 164 22.83 22.99 0.03
C THR A 164 23.19 21.73 0.80
N ASN A 165 23.95 21.88 1.90
CA ASN A 165 24.45 20.73 2.66
C ASN A 165 23.47 20.37 3.78
N PHE A 166 23.24 19.07 3.94
CA PHE A 166 22.57 18.48 5.07
C PHE A 166 23.55 17.67 5.90
N ILE A 167 23.36 17.68 7.20
CA ILE A 167 24.17 16.90 8.13
C ILE A 167 23.29 15.77 8.66
N VAL A 168 23.73 14.54 8.44
CA VAL A 168 23.10 13.32 8.95
C VAL A 168 24.05 12.64 9.92
N SER A 169 23.53 12.12 11.05
CA SER A 169 24.34 11.36 11.99
C SER A 169 24.87 10.10 11.31
N LYS A 170 26.14 9.79 11.54
CA LYS A 170 26.75 8.52 11.10
C LYS A 170 26.11 7.28 11.75
N ASP A 171 25.41 7.47 12.85
CA ASP A 171 24.73 6.41 13.60
C ASP A 171 23.29 6.18 13.12
N THR A 172 22.82 6.92 12.07
CA THR A 172 21.59 6.65 11.36
C THR A 172 21.70 5.32 10.61
N PHE A 173 20.61 4.56 10.53
CA PHE A 173 20.61 3.31 9.77
C PHE A 173 21.02 3.53 8.32
N GLN A 174 21.87 2.66 7.81
CA GLN A 174 22.43 2.82 6.47
C GLN A 174 21.34 2.91 5.39
N GLN A 175 20.28 2.09 5.48
CA GLN A 175 19.17 2.15 4.53
C GLN A 175 18.46 3.51 4.51
N THR A 176 18.39 4.21 5.64
CA THR A 176 17.81 5.56 5.70
C THR A 176 18.75 6.57 5.02
N ILE A 177 20.07 6.44 5.23
CA ILE A 177 21.07 7.28 4.56
C ILE A 177 20.99 7.08 3.04
N ASP A 178 20.92 5.83 2.58
CA ASP A 178 20.86 5.49 1.15
C ASP A 178 19.62 6.11 0.47
N VAL A 179 18.47 6.14 1.16
CA VAL A 179 17.25 6.80 0.66
C VAL A 179 17.38 8.32 0.62
N ILE A 180 18.05 8.92 1.62
CA ILE A 180 18.31 10.38 1.64
C ILE A 180 19.25 10.79 0.51
N GLU A 181 20.21 9.95 0.16
CA GLU A 181 21.20 10.21 -0.89
C GLU A 181 20.65 10.04 -2.31
N THR A 182 19.55 9.27 -2.48
CA THR A 182 18.91 9.02 -3.78
C THR A 182 18.03 10.18 -4.23
#